data_edc5a9605b309e273b8b68740abdf2b0
#
_entry.id   edc5a9605b309e273b8b68740abdf2b0
#
_cell.length_a   1.000
_cell.length_b   1.000
_cell.length_c   1.000
_cell.angle_alpha   90.00
_cell.angle_beta   90.00
_cell.angle_gamma   90.00
#
_symmetry.space_group_name_H-M   'P 1'
#
loop_
_entity.id
_entity.type
_entity.pdbx_description
1 polymer ?
#
loop_
_entity_poly.entity_id
_entity_poly.type
_entity_poly.pdbx_seq_one_letter_code
_entity_poly.pdbx_strand_id
1 'polypeptide(L)'
;SIEDGMTENDWNGWKAMTDELGDKVQIVGDDLFVTNASELKKGIDIGCANSILIKLNQIGTLTETLEAIEMAHKHGYTSVISHRSGETEDTTIADLAVAVNAGQIKTGSASRSDRMAKYNQLLRLEELLGTAAEYPGMNAFRF
;
A
#
# COMPACT_ATOMS: atom_id res chain seq x y z
N SER A 1 -4.21 -4.67 10.75
CA SER A 1 -3.32 -4.85 9.60
C SER A 1 -2.00 -5.46 10.05
N ILE A 2 -1.51 -6.47 9.35
CA ILE A 2 -0.26 -7.17 9.60
C ILE A 2 0.60 -7.07 8.34
N GLU A 3 1.80 -6.49 8.48
CA GLU A 3 2.76 -6.38 7.38
C GLU A 3 3.88 -7.39 7.58
N ASP A 4 4.20 -8.15 6.53
CA ASP A 4 5.24 -9.18 6.50
C ASP A 4 5.21 -10.13 7.71
N GLY A 5 4.05 -10.73 7.94
CA GLY A 5 3.86 -11.67 9.05
C GLY A 5 4.64 -12.98 8.89
N MET A 6 5.13 -13.29 7.70
CA MET A 6 5.99 -14.43 7.35
C MET A 6 7.21 -13.93 6.54
N THR A 7 8.22 -14.77 6.40
CA THR A 7 9.37 -14.41 5.55
C THR A 7 8.98 -14.38 4.07
N GLU A 8 9.67 -13.58 3.28
CA GLU A 8 9.41 -13.38 1.84
C GLU A 8 9.47 -14.66 1.00
N ASN A 9 10.08 -15.72 1.52
CA ASN A 9 10.22 -17.01 0.82
C ASN A 9 9.24 -18.08 1.29
N ASP A 10 8.51 -17.85 2.39
CA ASP A 10 7.58 -18.83 2.98
C ASP A 10 6.16 -18.71 2.42
N TRP A 11 6.00 -18.97 1.13
CA TRP A 11 4.70 -18.92 0.44
C TRP A 11 3.63 -19.80 1.08
N ASN A 12 4.04 -20.94 1.65
CA ASN A 12 3.11 -21.84 2.35
C ASN A 12 2.62 -21.23 3.67
N GLY A 13 3.52 -20.60 4.44
CA GLY A 13 3.18 -19.88 5.65
C GLY A 13 2.27 -18.66 5.36
N TRP A 14 2.55 -17.91 4.30
CA TRP A 14 1.70 -16.82 3.83
C TRP A 14 0.29 -17.30 3.48
N LYS A 15 0.19 -18.42 2.74
CA LYS A 15 -1.11 -19.01 2.40
C LYS A 15 -1.87 -19.44 3.65
N ALA A 16 -1.22 -20.17 4.56
CA ALA A 16 -1.85 -20.62 5.80
C ALA A 16 -2.31 -19.45 6.67
N MET A 17 -1.50 -18.39 6.81
CA MET A 17 -1.88 -17.18 7.53
C MET A 17 -3.08 -16.48 6.87
N THR A 18 -3.12 -16.44 5.55
CA THR A 18 -4.23 -15.81 4.82
C THR A 18 -5.51 -16.62 4.98
N ASP A 19 -5.45 -17.94 4.91
CA ASP A 19 -6.60 -18.81 5.12
C ASP A 19 -7.21 -18.67 6.52
N GLU A 20 -6.37 -18.44 7.54
CA GLU A 20 -6.84 -18.32 8.93
C GLU A 20 -7.33 -16.90 9.28
N LEU A 21 -6.68 -15.87 8.74
CA LEU A 21 -6.86 -14.49 9.18
C LEU A 21 -7.36 -13.53 8.10
N GLY A 22 -7.35 -13.92 6.83
CA GLY A 22 -7.61 -13.01 5.70
C GLY A 22 -8.99 -12.36 5.70
N ASP A 23 -9.98 -13.02 6.31
CA ASP A 23 -11.34 -12.48 6.48
C ASP A 23 -11.50 -11.56 7.71
N LYS A 24 -10.45 -11.40 8.51
CA LYS A 24 -10.50 -10.69 9.80
C LYS A 24 -9.56 -9.51 9.85
N VAL A 25 -8.44 -9.58 9.10
CA VAL A 25 -7.39 -8.56 9.11
C VAL A 25 -6.82 -8.35 7.71
N GLN A 26 -6.31 -7.15 7.47
CA GLN A 26 -5.50 -6.87 6.30
C GLN A 26 -4.11 -7.49 6.45
N ILE A 27 -3.72 -8.28 5.46
CA ILE A 27 -2.42 -8.97 5.41
C ILE A 27 -1.64 -8.35 4.24
N VAL A 28 -0.60 -7.58 4.58
CA VAL A 28 0.16 -6.77 3.63
C VAL A 28 1.47 -7.46 3.28
N GLY A 29 1.71 -7.70 2.00
CA GLY A 29 3.02 -8.13 1.51
C GLY A 29 3.89 -6.92 1.15
N ASP A 30 5.00 -6.72 1.89
CA ASP A 30 6.06 -5.77 1.57
C ASP A 30 7.19 -6.49 0.83
N ASP A 31 8.07 -7.17 1.55
CA ASP A 31 9.20 -7.91 0.97
C ASP A 31 8.74 -9.15 0.16
N LEU A 32 7.52 -9.64 0.43
CA LEU A 32 6.91 -10.70 -0.38
C LEU A 32 6.69 -10.27 -1.83
N PHE A 33 6.23 -9.05 -2.05
CA PHE A 33 5.82 -8.55 -3.38
C PHE A 33 6.78 -7.53 -3.99
N VAL A 34 7.57 -6.84 -3.19
CA VAL A 34 8.57 -5.83 -3.58
C VAL A 34 8.05 -4.81 -4.62
N THR A 35 6.76 -4.45 -4.55
CA THR A 35 6.05 -3.60 -5.53
C THR A 35 6.10 -4.17 -6.97
N ASN A 36 6.31 -5.46 -7.13
CA ASN A 36 6.51 -6.12 -8.43
C ASN A 36 5.24 -6.87 -8.87
N ALA A 37 4.72 -6.53 -10.06
CA ALA A 37 3.50 -7.12 -10.60
C ALA A 37 3.61 -8.65 -10.79
N SER A 38 4.78 -9.20 -11.12
CA SER A 38 4.95 -10.66 -11.27
C SER A 38 4.91 -11.40 -9.95
N GLU A 39 5.51 -10.85 -8.88
CA GLU A 39 5.44 -11.43 -7.55
C GLU A 39 4.02 -11.30 -6.97
N LEU A 40 3.38 -10.15 -7.19
CA LEU A 40 1.97 -9.97 -6.82
C LEU A 40 1.07 -10.99 -7.53
N LYS A 41 1.26 -11.19 -8.84
CA LYS A 41 0.50 -12.18 -9.62
C LYS A 41 0.66 -13.59 -9.05
N LYS A 42 1.87 -13.97 -8.67
CA LYS A 42 2.13 -15.25 -7.99
C LYS A 42 1.35 -15.35 -6.67
N GLY A 43 1.37 -14.29 -5.86
CA GLY A 43 0.59 -14.25 -4.61
C GLY A 43 -0.90 -14.40 -4.83
N ILE A 44 -1.44 -13.71 -5.83
CA ILE A 44 -2.85 -13.80 -6.24
C ILE A 44 -3.20 -15.24 -6.65
N ASP A 45 -2.38 -15.87 -7.48
CA ASP A 45 -2.62 -17.23 -7.97
C ASP A 45 -2.60 -18.29 -6.85
N ILE A 46 -1.76 -18.08 -5.83
CA ILE A 46 -1.69 -18.93 -4.63
C ILE A 46 -2.82 -18.60 -3.64
N GLY A 47 -3.33 -17.38 -3.66
CA GLY A 47 -4.31 -16.86 -2.71
C GLY A 47 -3.68 -16.51 -1.36
N CYS A 48 -2.54 -15.82 -1.37
CA CYS A 48 -1.87 -15.34 -0.16
C CYS A 48 -1.80 -13.83 -0.09
N ALA A 49 -1.91 -13.27 1.13
CA ALA A 49 -2.13 -11.87 1.43
C ALA A 49 -3.49 -11.35 0.90
N ASN A 50 -3.82 -10.10 1.20
CA ASN A 50 -4.98 -9.39 0.66
C ASN A 50 -4.69 -7.90 0.43
N SER A 51 -3.41 -7.52 0.60
CA SER A 51 -2.91 -6.15 0.40
C SER A 51 -1.45 -6.17 -0.04
N ILE A 52 -1.04 -5.14 -0.76
CA ILE A 52 0.36 -4.93 -1.16
C ILE A 52 0.88 -3.59 -0.63
N LEU A 53 2.11 -3.57 -0.13
CA LEU A 53 2.82 -2.34 0.15
C LEU A 53 3.46 -1.81 -1.13
N ILE A 54 3.22 -0.54 -1.42
CA ILE A 54 3.71 0.13 -2.63
C ILE A 54 4.83 1.08 -2.29
N LYS A 55 6.01 0.79 -2.80
CA LYS A 55 7.21 1.64 -2.70
C LYS A 55 7.65 2.04 -4.10
N LEU A 56 7.28 3.26 -4.53
CA LEU A 56 7.50 3.79 -5.87
C LEU A 56 8.94 3.60 -6.36
N ASN A 57 9.92 3.85 -5.49
CA ASN A 57 11.34 3.75 -5.83
C ASN A 57 11.94 2.35 -5.64
N GLN A 58 11.16 1.36 -5.22
CA GLN A 58 11.61 -0.05 -5.12
C GLN A 58 11.51 -0.72 -6.48
N ILE A 59 10.37 -0.61 -7.16
CA ILE A 59 10.21 -1.07 -8.54
C ILE A 59 10.90 -0.12 -9.52
N GLY A 60 10.87 1.19 -9.29
CA GLY A 60 11.74 2.18 -9.92
C GLY A 60 11.08 3.11 -10.92
N THR A 61 9.91 2.80 -11.46
CA THR A 61 9.16 3.69 -12.36
C THR A 61 7.72 3.88 -11.92
N LEU A 62 7.13 5.02 -12.26
CA LEU A 62 5.73 5.28 -11.99
C LEU A 62 4.82 4.31 -12.77
N THR A 63 5.18 3.98 -14.00
CA THR A 63 4.41 3.06 -14.84
C THR A 63 4.28 1.68 -14.18
N GLU A 64 5.39 1.06 -13.79
CA GLU A 64 5.39 -0.25 -13.11
C GLU A 64 4.67 -0.19 -11.76
N THR A 65 4.79 0.93 -11.03
CA THR A 65 4.05 1.16 -9.80
C THR A 65 2.55 1.15 -10.03
N LEU A 66 2.07 1.87 -11.04
CA LEU A 66 0.66 1.92 -11.40
C LEU A 66 0.14 0.56 -11.89
N GLU A 67 0.95 -0.20 -12.64
CA GLU A 67 0.62 -1.57 -13.06
C GLU A 67 0.42 -2.50 -11.85
N ALA A 68 1.29 -2.44 -10.84
CA ALA A 68 1.15 -3.21 -9.62
C ALA A 68 -0.11 -2.83 -8.83
N ILE A 69 -0.39 -1.53 -8.69
CA ILE A 69 -1.60 -1.02 -8.01
C ILE A 69 -2.87 -1.47 -8.75
N GLU A 70 -2.90 -1.30 -10.07
CA GLU A 70 -4.05 -1.69 -10.89
C GLU A 70 -4.30 -3.19 -10.80
N MET A 71 -3.25 -4.00 -10.87
CA MET A 71 -3.35 -5.46 -10.71
C MET A 71 -3.92 -5.83 -9.34
N ALA A 72 -3.43 -5.21 -8.26
CA ALA A 72 -3.93 -5.43 -6.90
C ALA A 72 -5.44 -5.15 -6.84
N HIS A 73 -5.86 -3.97 -7.27
CA HIS A 73 -7.25 -3.54 -7.21
C HIS A 73 -8.19 -4.43 -8.06
N LYS A 74 -7.76 -4.85 -9.25
CA LYS A 74 -8.53 -5.76 -10.12
C LYS A 74 -8.77 -7.14 -9.49
N HIS A 75 -7.90 -7.55 -8.58
CA HIS A 75 -8.01 -8.85 -7.90
C HIS A 75 -8.50 -8.74 -6.45
N GLY A 76 -9.03 -7.58 -6.05
CA GLY A 76 -9.62 -7.38 -4.73
C GLY A 76 -8.62 -7.10 -3.61
N TYR A 77 -7.33 -6.96 -3.92
CA TYR A 77 -6.31 -6.53 -2.97
C TYR A 77 -6.39 -5.03 -2.73
N THR A 78 -6.09 -4.60 -1.52
CA THR A 78 -5.84 -3.19 -1.22
C THR A 78 -4.38 -2.84 -1.50
N SER A 79 -4.08 -1.54 -1.59
CA SER A 79 -2.71 -1.03 -1.70
C SER A 79 -2.44 -0.01 -0.61
N VAL A 80 -1.26 -0.08 0.01
CA VAL A 80 -0.79 0.88 1.00
C VAL A 80 0.40 1.62 0.40
N ILE A 81 0.24 2.90 0.10
CA ILE A 81 1.34 3.70 -0.46
C ILE A 81 2.32 4.03 0.67
N SER A 82 3.60 3.73 0.46
CA SER A 82 4.58 3.72 1.54
C SER A 82 5.77 4.62 1.28
N HIS A 83 6.25 5.23 2.36
CA HIS A 83 7.56 5.83 2.46
C HIS A 83 8.68 4.76 2.50
N ARG A 84 9.93 5.21 2.62
CA ARG A 84 11.11 4.41 2.95
C ARG A 84 11.68 4.84 4.30
N SER A 85 12.58 4.02 4.87
CA SER A 85 13.32 4.38 6.10
C SER A 85 14.18 5.63 5.91
N GLY A 86 14.85 5.76 4.77
CA GLY A 86 15.48 7.00 4.32
C GLY A 86 14.50 7.81 3.46
N GLU A 87 14.19 9.02 3.88
CA GLU A 87 13.21 9.89 3.23
C GLU A 87 13.72 11.32 3.07
N THR A 88 13.05 12.06 2.20
CA THR A 88 13.20 13.51 2.01
C THR A 88 11.85 14.19 2.25
N GLU A 89 11.80 15.51 2.11
CA GLU A 89 10.54 16.27 2.18
C GLU A 89 9.72 16.24 0.88
N ASP A 90 10.10 15.40 -0.11
CA ASP A 90 9.29 15.15 -1.29
C ASP A 90 7.91 14.60 -0.92
N THR A 91 6.87 15.04 -1.62
CA THR A 91 5.46 14.74 -1.30
C THR A 91 4.79 13.81 -2.30
N THR A 92 5.50 13.35 -3.33
CA THR A 92 4.94 12.58 -4.44
C THR A 92 4.08 11.39 -4.00
N ILE A 93 4.47 10.69 -2.93
CA ILE A 93 3.68 9.55 -2.43
C ILE A 93 2.31 9.95 -1.86
N ALA A 94 2.16 11.16 -1.34
CA ALA A 94 0.86 11.67 -0.89
C ALA A 94 -0.05 11.96 -2.09
N ASP A 95 0.49 12.63 -3.12
CA ASP A 95 -0.23 12.87 -4.37
C ASP A 95 -0.63 11.53 -5.03
N LEU A 96 0.28 10.56 -5.08
CA LEU A 96 0.02 9.23 -5.63
C LEU A 96 -1.10 8.51 -4.87
N ALA A 97 -1.05 8.51 -3.53
CA ALA A 97 -2.05 7.83 -2.70
C ALA A 97 -3.48 8.34 -2.98
N VAL A 98 -3.63 9.64 -3.15
CA VAL A 98 -4.91 10.27 -3.50
C VAL A 98 -5.27 10.00 -4.96
N ALA A 99 -4.33 10.17 -5.89
CA ALA A 99 -4.57 10.03 -7.33
C ALA A 99 -5.03 8.62 -7.72
N VAL A 100 -4.51 7.57 -7.06
CA VAL A 100 -4.92 6.18 -7.33
C VAL A 100 -6.04 5.69 -6.40
N ASN A 101 -6.55 6.55 -5.54
CA ASN A 101 -7.58 6.22 -4.56
C ASN A 101 -7.21 5.01 -3.70
N ALA A 102 -5.97 4.97 -3.23
CA ALA A 102 -5.46 3.85 -2.43
C ALA A 102 -6.16 3.72 -1.07
N GLY A 103 -6.69 4.82 -0.54
CA GLY A 103 -7.35 4.88 0.77
C GLY A 103 -6.39 4.74 1.97
N GLN A 104 -5.13 4.39 1.73
CA GLN A 104 -4.13 4.12 2.76
C GLN A 104 -2.76 4.67 2.39
N ILE A 105 -2.07 5.23 3.39
CA ILE A 105 -0.68 5.66 3.27
C ILE A 105 0.10 5.28 4.54
N LYS A 106 1.30 4.77 4.39
CA LYS A 106 2.26 4.51 5.47
C LYS A 106 3.42 5.49 5.32
N THR A 107 3.42 6.56 6.13
CA THR A 107 4.42 7.63 5.98
C THR A 107 5.09 8.07 7.28
N GLY A 108 5.04 7.22 8.29
CA GLY A 108 5.72 7.44 9.56
C GLY A 108 4.93 8.29 10.54
N SER A 109 5.57 8.62 11.64
CA SER A 109 4.99 9.44 12.70
C SER A 109 4.97 10.93 12.33
N ALA A 110 4.05 11.68 12.87
CA ALA A 110 3.92 13.14 12.72
C ALA A 110 4.97 13.89 13.56
N SER A 111 6.26 13.59 13.37
CA SER A 111 7.36 14.13 14.22
C SER A 111 8.58 14.64 13.45
N ARG A 112 8.86 14.14 12.26
CA ARG A 112 9.99 14.57 11.43
C ARG A 112 9.47 15.34 10.22
N SER A 113 10.21 16.35 9.74
CA SER A 113 9.78 17.19 8.62
C SER A 113 9.59 16.40 7.33
N ASP A 114 10.43 15.39 7.08
CA ASP A 114 10.31 14.47 5.95
C ASP A 114 9.03 13.62 5.97
N ARG A 115 8.46 13.38 7.15
CA ARG A 115 7.16 12.72 7.33
C ARG A 115 6.02 13.71 7.30
N MET A 116 6.15 14.83 8.03
CA MET A 116 5.17 15.90 8.08
C MET A 116 4.88 16.50 6.71
N ALA A 117 5.86 16.54 5.81
CA ALA A 117 5.66 17.02 4.44
C ALA A 117 4.53 16.29 3.72
N LYS A 118 4.42 14.96 3.89
CA LYS A 118 3.35 14.14 3.28
C LYS A 118 1.99 14.42 3.92
N TYR A 119 1.93 14.53 5.26
CA TYR A 119 0.68 14.89 5.94
C TYR A 119 0.19 16.28 5.55
N ASN A 120 1.10 17.27 5.48
CA ASN A 120 0.76 18.61 5.01
C ASN A 120 0.29 18.61 3.55
N GLN A 121 0.85 17.73 2.71
CA GLN A 121 0.38 17.59 1.33
C GLN A 121 -1.01 17.00 1.25
N LEU A 122 -1.35 15.99 2.08
CA LEU A 122 -2.71 15.47 2.16
C LEU A 122 -3.72 16.56 2.55
N LEU A 123 -3.38 17.45 3.49
CA LEU A 123 -4.23 18.59 3.85
C LEU A 123 -4.44 19.56 2.67
N ARG A 124 -3.39 19.83 1.88
CA ARG A 124 -3.53 20.67 0.66
C ARG A 124 -4.40 20.00 -0.40
N LEU A 125 -4.26 18.67 -0.55
CA LEU A 125 -5.11 17.91 -1.48
C LEU A 125 -6.57 17.91 -1.04
N GLU A 126 -6.83 17.78 0.25
CA GLU A 126 -8.19 17.90 0.82
C GLU A 126 -8.79 19.28 0.52
N GLU A 127 -8.04 20.35 0.75
CA GLU A 127 -8.46 21.72 0.41
C GLU A 127 -8.74 21.88 -1.09
N LEU A 128 -7.88 21.34 -1.94
CA LEU A 128 -8.01 21.38 -3.41
C LEU A 128 -9.25 20.63 -3.90
N LEU A 129 -9.52 19.46 -3.35
CA LEU A 129 -10.65 18.61 -3.71
C LEU A 129 -11.98 19.12 -3.13
N GLY A 130 -11.94 19.86 -2.03
CA GLY A 130 -13.11 20.39 -1.37
C GLY A 130 -14.15 19.30 -1.07
N THR A 131 -15.37 19.46 -1.57
CA THR A 131 -16.46 18.50 -1.31
C THR A 131 -16.29 17.14 -2.00
N ALA A 132 -15.32 16.99 -2.88
CA ALA A 132 -14.98 15.70 -3.49
C ALA A 132 -13.97 14.88 -2.65
N ALA A 133 -13.40 15.50 -1.59
CA ALA A 133 -12.53 14.79 -0.68
C ALA A 133 -13.31 13.82 0.19
N GLU A 134 -12.88 12.56 0.22
CA GLU A 134 -13.48 11.52 1.06
C GLU A 134 -12.41 10.85 1.92
N TYR A 135 -12.71 10.62 3.19
CA TYR A 135 -11.92 9.79 4.08
C TYR A 135 -12.64 8.46 4.31
N PRO A 136 -12.17 7.35 3.73
CA PRO A 136 -12.91 6.08 3.74
C PRO A 136 -12.95 5.42 5.12
N GLY A 137 -12.09 5.81 6.06
CA GLY A 137 -12.01 5.20 7.39
C GLY A 137 -11.81 3.69 7.29
N MET A 138 -12.64 2.91 7.99
CA MET A 138 -12.58 1.44 7.96
C MET A 138 -12.92 0.84 6.59
N ASN A 139 -13.60 1.57 5.72
CA ASN A 139 -13.91 1.10 4.36
C ASN A 139 -12.67 1.04 3.44
N ALA A 140 -11.51 1.57 3.88
CA ALA A 140 -10.25 1.40 3.18
C ALA A 140 -9.73 -0.06 3.24
N PHE A 141 -10.22 -0.84 4.20
CA PHE A 141 -9.85 -2.24 4.37
C PHE A 141 -10.89 -3.16 3.68
N ARG A 142 -10.41 -4.29 3.17
CA ARG A 142 -11.25 -5.31 2.54
C ARG A 142 -10.93 -6.67 3.18
N PHE A 143 -11.69 -7.03 4.18
CA PHE A 143 -11.63 -8.32 4.85
C PHE A 143 -12.99 -8.65 5.48
#